data_ed10b3acee539b85c8b4707417f49c3d
#
_entry.id   ed10b3acee539b85c8b4707417f49c3d
#
_cell.length_a   1.000
_cell.length_b   1.000
_cell.length_c   1.000
_cell.angle_alpha   90.00
_cell.angle_beta   90.00
_cell.angle_gamma   90.00
#
_symmetry.space_group_name_H-M   'P 1'
#
loop_
_entity.id
_entity.type
_entity.pdbx_description
1 polymer ?
#
loop_
_entity_poly.entity_id
_entity_poly.type
_entity_poly.pdbx_seq_one_letter_code
_entity_poly.pdbx_strand_id
1 'polypeptide(L)' 'QYIGKTSDNLQMDLGKPDEDFKNEKGNTLLIYNSKKYLVPCERRFEVDSNSIVIGFVSNGCF' A
#
# COMPACT_ATOMS: atom_id res chain seq x y z
N GLN A 1 0.83 -1.87 12.28
CA GLN A 1 0.64 -1.48 10.93
C GLN A 1 -0.76 -1.73 10.43
N TYR A 2 -0.87 -2.02 9.13
CA TYR A 2 -2.17 -2.14 8.50
C TYR A 2 -2.54 -3.58 8.15
N ILE A 3 -1.69 -4.53 8.47
CA ILE A 3 -1.97 -5.94 8.19
C ILE A 3 -3.22 -6.37 8.94
N GLY A 4 -4.17 -6.95 8.22
CA GLY A 4 -5.44 -7.37 8.79
C GLY A 4 -6.52 -6.30 8.78
N LYS A 5 -6.18 -5.07 8.36
CA LYS A 5 -7.16 -3.99 8.26
C LYS A 5 -7.68 -3.90 6.84
N THR A 6 -8.81 -3.23 6.66
CA THR A 6 -9.40 -3.10 5.32
C THR A 6 -8.64 -2.05 4.51
N SER A 7 -8.73 -2.17 3.19
CA SER A 7 -8.16 -1.16 2.31
C SER A 7 -8.83 0.19 2.49
N ASP A 8 -10.11 0.22 2.83
CA ASP A 8 -10.81 1.47 3.11
C ASP A 8 -10.18 2.17 4.31
N ASN A 9 -9.88 1.42 5.37
CA ASN A 9 -9.26 1.96 6.55
C ASN A 9 -7.88 2.52 6.23
N LEU A 10 -7.11 1.81 5.43
CA LEU A 10 -5.81 2.26 4.98
C LEU A 10 -5.91 3.57 4.21
N GLN A 11 -6.87 3.66 3.29
CA GLN A 11 -7.04 4.85 2.47
C GLN A 11 -7.59 6.03 3.26
N MET A 12 -8.32 5.78 4.33
CA MET A 12 -8.76 6.86 5.22
C MET A 12 -7.57 7.51 5.92
N ASP A 13 -6.57 6.72 6.26
CA ASP A 13 -5.39 7.23 6.95
C ASP A 13 -4.39 7.87 5.99
N LEU A 14 -4.16 7.24 4.85
CA LEU A 14 -3.10 7.63 3.93
C LEU A 14 -3.62 8.33 2.67
N GLY A 15 -4.92 8.33 2.45
CA GLY A 15 -5.48 8.89 1.23
C GLY A 15 -5.42 7.90 0.09
N LYS A 16 -5.67 8.39 -1.12
CA LYS A 16 -5.64 7.53 -2.30
C LYS A 16 -4.21 7.13 -2.64
N PRO A 17 -4.00 5.89 -3.09
CA PRO A 17 -2.66 5.49 -3.51
C PRO A 17 -2.25 6.22 -4.79
N ASP A 18 -0.95 6.35 -4.97
CA ASP A 18 -0.42 6.93 -6.21
C ASP A 18 -0.66 6.01 -7.38
N GLU A 19 -0.57 4.71 -7.15
CA GLU A 19 -0.86 3.70 -8.17
C GLU A 19 -1.55 2.52 -7.52
N ASP A 20 -2.39 1.84 -8.29
CA ASP A 20 -2.97 0.57 -7.88
C ASP A 20 -3.05 -0.35 -9.08
N PHE A 21 -2.82 -1.63 -8.85
CA PHE A 21 -2.96 -2.62 -9.91
C PHE A 21 -3.11 -4.01 -9.27
N LYS A 22 -3.69 -4.92 -10.05
CA LYS A 22 -3.87 -6.28 -9.59
C LYS A 22 -2.66 -7.12 -9.99
N ASN A 23 -2.26 -8.02 -9.11
CA ASN A 23 -1.19 -8.96 -9.42
C ASN A 23 -1.78 -10.26 -9.98
N GLU A 24 -0.90 -11.22 -10.28
CA GLU A 24 -1.31 -12.47 -10.88
C GLU A 24 -2.15 -13.34 -9.94
N LYS A 25 -2.04 -13.10 -8.65
CA LYS A 25 -2.80 -13.85 -7.66
C LYS A 25 -4.21 -13.33 -7.48
N GLY A 26 -4.57 -12.26 -8.18
CA GLY A 26 -5.87 -11.63 -8.03
C GLY A 26 -5.95 -10.65 -6.88
N ASN A 27 -4.83 -10.39 -6.23
CA ASN A 27 -4.77 -9.38 -5.16
C ASN A 27 -4.48 -8.01 -5.76
N THR A 28 -4.77 -6.97 -5.01
CA THR A 28 -4.53 -5.60 -5.44
C THR A 28 -3.32 -5.04 -4.71
N LEU A 29 -2.44 -4.40 -5.45
CA LEU A 29 -1.29 -3.71 -4.86
C LEU A 29 -1.57 -2.22 -4.88
N LEU A 30 -1.46 -1.60 -3.71
CA LEU A 30 -1.61 -0.16 -3.55
C LEU A 30 -0.23 0.44 -3.29
N ILE A 31 0.18 1.36 -4.14
CA ILE A 31 1.53 1.91 -4.08
C ILE A 31 1.44 3.36 -3.65
N TYR A 32 2.11 3.67 -2.55
CA TYR A 32 2.20 5.03 -2.02
C TYR A 32 3.65 5.49 -2.13
N ASN A 33 3.85 6.55 -2.89
CA ASN A 33 5.16 7.15 -3.04
C ASN A 33 5.23 8.43 -2.23
N SER A 34 6.30 8.60 -1.48
CA SER A 34 6.56 9.86 -0.81
C SER A 34 8.03 10.21 -0.97
N LYS A 35 8.31 11.49 -0.92
CA LYS A 35 9.66 11.98 -1.06
C LYS A 35 9.95 12.89 0.12
N LYS A 36 10.89 12.49 0.95
CA LYS A 36 11.23 13.22 2.15
C LYS A 36 12.72 13.47 2.15
N TYR A 37 13.11 14.73 2.28
CA TYR A 37 14.52 15.12 2.27
C TYR A 37 15.24 14.61 1.02
N LEU A 38 14.57 14.65 -0.13
CA LEU A 38 15.11 14.20 -1.42
C LEU A 38 15.35 12.69 -1.48
N VAL A 39 14.87 11.94 -0.50
CA VAL A 39 14.99 10.48 -0.50
C VAL A 39 13.62 9.91 -0.87
N PRO A 40 13.51 9.20 -2.00
CA PRO A 40 12.24 8.59 -2.38
C PRO A 40 11.91 7.43 -1.44
N CYS A 41 10.66 7.37 -1.04
CA CYS A 41 10.16 6.30 -0.19
C CYS A 41 8.94 5.70 -0.87
N GLU A 42 8.97 4.39 -1.10
CA GLU A 42 7.87 3.68 -1.70
C GLU A 42 7.31 2.68 -0.71
N ARG A 43 6.01 2.70 -0.53
CA ARG A 43 5.31 1.74 0.32
C ARG A 43 4.30 1.01 -0.53
N ARG A 44 4.32 -0.32 -0.44
CA ARG A 44 3.40 -1.16 -1.18
C ARG A 44 2.57 -1.96 -0.19
N PHE A 45 1.27 -1.95 -0.40
CA PHE A 45 0.34 -2.72 0.42
C PHE A 45 -0.37 -3.71 -0.48
N GLU A 46 -0.32 -4.98 -0.11
CA GLU A 46 -1.04 -6.02 -0.84
C GLU A 46 -2.38 -6.26 -0.16
N VAL A 47 -3.45 -6.20 -0.96
CA VAL A 47 -4.83 -6.33 -0.47
C VAL A 47 -5.45 -7.52 -1.19
N ASP A 48 -6.10 -8.40 -0.43
CA ASP A 48 -6.71 -9.58 -1.01
C ASP A 48 -8.08 -9.26 -1.64
N SER A 49 -8.75 -10.28 -2.13
CA SER A 49 -10.05 -10.11 -2.79
C SER A 49 -11.15 -9.63 -1.84
N ASN A 50 -10.92 -9.75 -0.54
CA ASN A 50 -11.85 -9.26 0.47
C ASN A 50 -11.52 -7.84 0.91
N SER A 51 -10.58 -7.17 0.24
CA SER A 51 -10.14 -5.83 0.58
C SER A 51 -9.45 -5.76 1.93
N ILE A 52 -8.77 -6.83 2.32
CA ILE A 52 -8.01 -6.89 3.57
C ILE A 52 -6.52 -6.79 3.24
N VAL A 53 -5.81 -5.94 3.96
CA VAL A 53 -4.37 -5.79 3.78
C VAL A 53 -3.68 -7.03 4.32
N ILE A 54 -2.95 -7.74 3.46
CA ILE A 54 -2.31 -8.99 3.82
C ILE A 54 -0.79 -8.92 3.70
N GLY A 55 -0.25 -7.84 3.13
CA GLY A 55 1.19 -7.71 2.98
C GLY A 55 1.61 -6.25 2.92
N PHE A 56 2.87 -6.02 3.26
CA PHE A 56 3.43 -4.67 3.27
C PHE A 56 4.90 -4.74 2.94
N VAL A 57 5.34 -3.87 2.03
CA VAL A 57 6.74 -3.72 1.67
C VAL A 57 7.06 -2.23 1.63
N SER A 58 8.21 -1.84 2.18
CA SER A 58 8.67 -0.46 2.07
C SER A 58 10.09 -0.45 1.53
N ASN A 59 10.36 0.49 0.65
CA ASN A 59 11.68 0.67 0.03
C ASN A 59 12.10 2.12 0.20
N GLY A 60 13.31 2.33 0.69
CA GLY A 60 13.87 3.66 0.82
C GLY A 60 13.28 4.49 1.95
N CYS A 61 12.46 3.91 2.79
CA CYS A 61 11.86 4.61 3.92
C CYS A 61 12.75 4.45 5.15
N PHE A 62 12.85 5.51 5.92
CA PHE A 62 13.63 5.51 7.16
C PHE A 62 12.72 5.74 8.35
#